data_3b3e01b2787e58d6ec9fc4d98acef170
#
_entry.id   3b3e01b2787e58d6ec9fc4d98acef170
#
_cell.length_a   1.000
_cell.length_b   1.000
_cell.length_c   1.000
_cell.angle_alpha   90.00
_cell.angle_beta   90.00
_cell.angle_gamma   90.00
#
_symmetry.space_group_name_H-M   'P 1'
#
loop_
_entity.id
_entity.type
_entity.pdbx_description
1 polymer ?
#
loop_
_entity_poly.entity_id
_entity_poly.type
_entity_poly.pdbx_seq_one_letter_code
_entity_poly.pdbx_strand_id
1 'polypeptide(L)'
;MKKYKVIALSALIAAGFTSCDLTEKPTSYYEKDTYFETMDQAKMSVVGIYDCLAIDKHYGQYEMAMPASDDTYYIQGTGTDNTRRDIAHYMVKPTNTWIASIWEYKYLGIDRANFSIAGIEQMTGYEEDSNLKELVAQARFLRAFLAFDLIKYWGDVPFKTTYTAGYEEAFKGRVSREEIYDQIIVDLNFAKENLQKDNASLSPEVPSQGAAHALLMRVYLQRAGYSLQQDGTLTRPDETKRKEYFNAVIAEWTAFQNKGNHGFYTGGFEQLFRGYSEGILNSQESLWEIAFNPTGAGYKDNAGTWATYNGPAVEAPGKNAPADAWGRANAFFRVLPAWKNFFEEGDERRDVMVCTYQYKWNANAGKHDKVENAKLTDWYPGKWRREWMPGGFVDPNNTGVNYCPLRFADVVLMAAEAYN
;
A
#
# COMPACT_ATOMS: atom_id res chain seq x y z
N MET A 1 -71.94 -39.49 -5.69
CA MET A 1 -71.29 -38.72 -4.63
C MET A 1 -69.83 -39.09 -4.39
N LYS A 2 -69.36 -40.35 -4.48
CA LYS A 2 -67.91 -40.71 -4.28
C LYS A 2 -66.95 -40.18 -5.36
N LYS A 3 -67.34 -40.08 -6.64
CA LYS A 3 -66.51 -39.61 -7.75
C LYS A 3 -66.17 -38.11 -7.66
N TYR A 4 -67.10 -37.28 -7.16
CA TYR A 4 -66.85 -35.82 -7.02
C TYR A 4 -65.92 -35.48 -5.84
N LYS A 5 -65.89 -36.33 -4.79
CA LYS A 5 -65.01 -36.18 -3.64
C LYS A 5 -63.54 -36.48 -4.02
N VAL A 6 -63.31 -37.43 -4.93
CA VAL A 6 -61.98 -37.77 -5.40
C VAL A 6 -61.46 -36.66 -6.34
N ILE A 7 -62.31 -36.11 -7.20
CA ILE A 7 -61.93 -34.99 -8.08
C ILE A 7 -61.63 -33.71 -7.27
N ALA A 8 -62.41 -33.41 -6.24
CA ALA A 8 -62.16 -32.27 -5.35
C ALA A 8 -60.82 -32.41 -4.55
N LEU A 9 -60.52 -33.65 -4.10
CA LEU A 9 -59.28 -33.93 -3.38
C LEU A 9 -58.03 -33.84 -4.31
N SER A 10 -58.17 -34.30 -5.55
CA SER A 10 -57.10 -34.18 -6.57
C SER A 10 -56.86 -32.72 -6.96
N ALA A 11 -57.88 -31.88 -7.04
CA ALA A 11 -57.74 -30.45 -7.33
C ALA A 11 -57.12 -29.68 -6.15
N LEU A 12 -57.39 -30.07 -4.90
CA LEU A 12 -56.70 -29.46 -3.71
C LEU A 12 -55.24 -29.85 -3.61
N ILE A 13 -54.88 -31.06 -4.02
CA ILE A 13 -53.46 -31.50 -4.05
C ILE A 13 -52.70 -30.78 -5.21
N ALA A 14 -53.32 -30.56 -6.35
CA ALA A 14 -52.71 -29.81 -7.47
C ALA A 14 -52.54 -28.31 -7.19
N ALA A 15 -53.40 -27.69 -6.36
CA ALA A 15 -53.27 -26.31 -5.93
C ALA A 15 -52.21 -26.10 -4.83
N GLY A 16 -51.77 -27.18 -4.13
CA GLY A 16 -50.71 -27.14 -3.14
C GLY A 16 -49.28 -27.13 -3.70
N PHE A 17 -49.12 -27.31 -5.02
CA PHE A 17 -47.83 -27.24 -5.71
C PHE A 17 -47.57 -25.91 -6.43
N THR A 18 -48.29 -24.83 -6.14
CA THR A 18 -47.80 -23.50 -6.43
C THR A 18 -46.68 -23.25 -5.41
N SER A 19 -45.52 -23.74 -5.74
CA SER A 19 -44.28 -23.51 -5.03
C SER A 19 -44.13 -22.02 -4.76
N CYS A 20 -44.20 -21.63 -3.49
CA CYS A 20 -43.53 -20.43 -3.09
C CYS A 20 -42.10 -20.59 -3.60
N ASP A 21 -41.62 -19.63 -4.33
CA ASP A 21 -40.19 -19.50 -4.68
C ASP A 21 -39.44 -19.49 -3.35
N LEU A 22 -38.84 -20.64 -3.00
CA LEU A 22 -38.01 -20.80 -1.80
C LEU A 22 -36.59 -20.28 -1.99
N THR A 23 -36.35 -19.51 -3.03
CA THR A 23 -35.10 -18.77 -3.14
C THR A 23 -35.05 -17.76 -2.01
N GLU A 24 -34.39 -18.16 -0.95
CA GLU A 24 -34.06 -17.31 0.17
C GLU A 24 -33.14 -16.18 -0.36
N LYS A 25 -33.67 -14.97 -0.47
CA LYS A 25 -32.83 -13.81 -0.75
C LYS A 25 -32.15 -13.41 0.56
N PRO A 26 -30.85 -13.67 0.72
CA PRO A 26 -30.14 -13.30 1.94
C PRO A 26 -30.19 -11.78 2.13
N THR A 27 -30.64 -11.35 3.31
CA THR A 27 -30.68 -9.93 3.69
C THR A 27 -29.41 -9.48 4.43
N SER A 28 -28.52 -10.43 4.77
CA SER A 28 -27.34 -10.21 5.59
C SER A 28 -26.02 -10.25 4.80
N TYR A 29 -26.04 -10.68 3.55
CA TYR A 29 -24.90 -10.66 2.61
C TYR A 29 -25.40 -10.51 1.18
N TYR A 30 -24.55 -10.03 0.31
CA TYR A 30 -24.85 -9.91 -1.12
C TYR A 30 -24.43 -11.20 -1.83
N GLU A 31 -25.31 -11.72 -2.69
CA GLU A 31 -24.91 -12.75 -3.65
C GLU A 31 -24.08 -12.14 -4.77
N LYS A 32 -23.14 -12.90 -5.30
CA LYS A 32 -22.22 -12.46 -6.36
C LYS A 32 -22.96 -11.90 -7.57
N ASP A 33 -24.04 -12.56 -7.99
CA ASP A 33 -24.80 -12.22 -9.20
C ASP A 33 -25.65 -10.94 -9.04
N THR A 34 -25.81 -10.45 -7.80
CA THR A 34 -26.56 -9.23 -7.47
C THR A 34 -25.71 -8.16 -6.80
N TYR A 35 -24.38 -8.35 -6.72
CA TYR A 35 -23.51 -7.42 -6.01
C TYR A 35 -23.32 -6.11 -6.75
N PHE A 36 -23.17 -6.12 -8.10
CA PHE A 36 -22.84 -4.93 -8.90
C PHE A 36 -24.10 -4.31 -9.56
N GLU A 37 -25.09 -3.96 -8.74
CA GLU A 37 -26.34 -3.30 -9.21
C GLU A 37 -26.30 -1.77 -9.06
N THR A 38 -25.47 -1.28 -8.12
CA THR A 38 -25.45 0.16 -7.79
C THR A 38 -24.03 0.73 -7.76
N MET A 39 -23.91 2.04 -7.97
CA MET A 39 -22.65 2.78 -7.84
C MET A 39 -22.00 2.61 -6.47
N ASP A 40 -22.77 2.52 -5.39
CA ASP A 40 -22.23 2.36 -4.04
C ASP A 40 -21.65 0.97 -3.83
N GLN A 41 -22.24 -0.08 -4.42
CA GLN A 41 -21.65 -1.42 -4.40
C GLN A 41 -20.34 -1.47 -5.19
N ALA A 42 -20.28 -0.80 -6.35
CA ALA A 42 -19.05 -0.66 -7.12
C ALA A 42 -17.95 0.03 -6.28
N LYS A 43 -18.26 1.15 -5.61
CA LYS A 43 -17.35 1.84 -4.70
C LYS A 43 -16.89 0.97 -3.55
N MET A 44 -17.80 0.27 -2.88
CA MET A 44 -17.46 -0.64 -1.77
C MET A 44 -16.50 -1.75 -2.20
N SER A 45 -16.67 -2.29 -3.42
CA SER A 45 -15.74 -3.31 -3.95
C SER A 45 -14.32 -2.77 -4.09
N VAL A 46 -14.16 -1.55 -4.60
CA VAL A 46 -12.85 -0.89 -4.77
C VAL A 46 -12.25 -0.52 -3.41
N VAL A 47 -13.04 0.00 -2.46
CA VAL A 47 -12.59 0.25 -1.07
C VAL A 47 -12.03 -1.00 -0.43
N GLY A 48 -12.62 -2.18 -0.71
CA GLY A 48 -12.10 -3.46 -0.25
C GLY A 48 -10.68 -3.78 -0.74
N ILE A 49 -10.20 -3.18 -1.84
CA ILE A 49 -8.81 -3.33 -2.31
C ILE A 49 -7.88 -2.47 -1.45
N TYR A 50 -8.25 -1.21 -1.17
CA TYR A 50 -7.49 -0.32 -0.28
C TYR A 50 -7.32 -0.91 1.13
N ASP A 51 -8.38 -1.57 1.66
CA ASP A 51 -8.33 -2.23 2.96
C ASP A 51 -7.18 -3.26 3.05
N CYS A 52 -6.91 -4.00 1.96
CA CYS A 52 -5.78 -4.94 1.93
C CYS A 52 -4.41 -4.24 2.07
N LEU A 53 -4.28 -3.01 1.63
CA LEU A 53 -3.05 -2.23 1.76
C LEU A 53 -2.87 -1.70 3.18
N ALA A 54 -3.96 -1.23 3.80
CA ALA A 54 -3.92 -0.50 5.07
C ALA A 54 -3.67 -1.37 6.30
N ILE A 55 -3.71 -2.69 6.18
CA ILE A 55 -3.57 -3.60 7.33
C ILE A 55 -2.13 -3.66 7.85
N ASP A 56 -1.94 -3.80 9.18
CA ASP A 56 -0.64 -3.92 9.83
C ASP A 56 0.20 -5.08 9.26
N LYS A 57 -0.44 -6.19 8.90
CA LYS A 57 0.21 -7.35 8.27
C LYS A 57 0.72 -7.10 6.85
N HIS A 58 0.52 -5.89 6.32
CA HIS A 58 0.99 -5.42 5.03
C HIS A 58 1.70 -4.06 5.17
N TYR A 59 1.22 -2.98 4.50
CA TYR A 59 1.87 -1.66 4.56
C TYR A 59 1.73 -0.96 5.91
N GLY A 60 0.76 -1.36 6.75
CA GLY A 60 0.63 -0.81 8.10
C GLY A 60 1.85 -1.07 8.99
N GLN A 61 2.63 -2.15 8.72
CA GLN A 61 3.85 -2.46 9.46
C GLN A 61 4.81 -3.40 8.72
N TYR A 62 4.36 -4.58 8.26
CA TYR A 62 5.26 -5.68 7.87
C TYR A 62 6.07 -5.36 6.62
N GLU A 63 5.47 -4.72 5.64
CA GLU A 63 6.13 -4.32 4.39
C GLU A 63 7.34 -3.42 4.65
N MET A 64 7.30 -2.60 5.71
CA MET A 64 8.38 -1.70 6.07
C MET A 64 9.66 -2.39 6.55
N ALA A 65 9.62 -3.70 6.82
CA ALA A 65 10.81 -4.48 7.13
C ALA A 65 11.54 -4.98 5.88
N MET A 66 10.88 -5.01 4.72
CA MET A 66 11.47 -5.55 3.48
C MET A 66 12.72 -4.79 3.01
N PRO A 67 12.77 -3.44 3.04
CA PRO A 67 13.97 -2.69 2.68
C PRO A 67 14.98 -2.53 3.81
N ALA A 68 14.82 -3.24 4.94
CA ALA A 68 15.73 -3.13 6.07
C ALA A 68 17.11 -3.71 5.76
N SER A 69 18.14 -3.21 6.47
CA SER A 69 19.53 -3.62 6.33
C SER A 69 20.16 -3.29 4.96
N ASP A 70 19.95 -2.07 4.54
CA ASP A 70 20.72 -1.43 3.48
C ASP A 70 21.95 -0.67 4.07
N ASP A 71 22.57 0.15 3.25
CA ASP A 71 23.71 1.00 3.64
C ASP A 71 23.34 2.10 4.65
N THR A 72 22.08 2.28 4.96
CA THR A 72 21.56 3.39 5.78
C THR A 72 20.92 2.92 7.08
N TYR A 73 20.13 1.84 7.05
CA TYR A 73 19.35 1.36 8.19
C TYR A 73 19.65 -0.11 8.51
N TYR A 74 19.52 -0.48 9.79
CA TYR A 74 19.64 -1.86 10.25
C TYR A 74 18.72 -2.12 11.45
N ILE A 75 18.49 -3.39 11.78
CA ILE A 75 17.78 -3.82 12.99
C ILE A 75 18.79 -4.38 13.98
N GLN A 76 18.79 -3.85 15.20
CA GLN A 76 19.68 -4.33 16.27
C GLN A 76 19.35 -5.75 16.74
N GLY A 77 20.39 -6.43 17.24
CA GLY A 77 20.31 -7.77 17.81
C GLY A 77 20.80 -8.84 16.86
N THR A 78 21.27 -9.96 17.41
CA THR A 78 21.91 -11.04 16.67
C THR A 78 21.07 -12.31 16.55
N GLY A 79 19.95 -12.39 17.28
CA GLY A 79 19.07 -13.56 17.24
C GLY A 79 18.12 -13.56 16.06
N THR A 80 17.59 -14.73 15.74
CA THR A 80 16.47 -14.92 14.82
C THR A 80 15.14 -14.71 15.55
N ASP A 81 14.10 -14.25 14.87
CA ASP A 81 12.78 -14.03 15.46
C ASP A 81 11.64 -14.57 14.57
N ASN A 82 11.98 -15.19 13.45
CA ASN A 82 11.04 -15.65 12.42
C ASN A 82 10.10 -14.52 11.88
N THR A 83 10.53 -13.27 12.01
CA THR A 83 9.83 -12.06 11.56
C THR A 83 10.82 -11.07 10.95
N ARG A 84 10.74 -9.78 11.32
CA ARG A 84 11.53 -8.66 10.77
C ARG A 84 13.05 -8.81 10.88
N ARG A 85 13.54 -9.44 12.00
CA ARG A 85 14.98 -9.53 12.20
C ARG A 85 15.62 -10.51 11.21
N ASP A 86 14.94 -11.62 10.92
CA ASP A 86 15.40 -12.58 9.91
C ASP A 86 15.43 -11.95 8.51
N ILE A 87 14.45 -11.07 8.21
CA ILE A 87 14.42 -10.30 6.95
C ILE A 87 15.64 -9.39 6.89
N ALA A 88 15.83 -8.55 7.90
CA ALA A 88 16.91 -7.56 7.96
C ALA A 88 18.32 -8.18 7.98
N HIS A 89 18.46 -9.40 8.46
CA HIS A 89 19.75 -10.11 8.54
C HIS A 89 19.98 -11.11 7.41
N TYR A 90 19.13 -11.10 6.37
CA TYR A 90 19.20 -12.04 5.23
C TYR A 90 19.17 -13.52 5.66
N MET A 91 18.42 -13.82 6.73
CA MET A 91 18.26 -15.16 7.30
C MET A 91 16.85 -15.71 7.15
N VAL A 92 16.15 -15.23 6.13
CA VAL A 92 14.76 -15.57 5.86
C VAL A 92 14.60 -17.07 5.58
N LYS A 93 13.60 -17.66 6.22
CA LYS A 93 13.15 -19.03 5.95
C LYS A 93 11.75 -19.01 5.32
N PRO A 94 11.36 -20.07 4.61
CA PRO A 94 10.00 -20.17 4.06
C PRO A 94 8.89 -20.09 5.12
N THR A 95 9.22 -20.31 6.38
CA THR A 95 8.30 -20.21 7.54
C THR A 95 8.21 -18.81 8.15
N ASN A 96 8.88 -17.79 7.56
CA ASN A 96 8.83 -16.43 8.07
C ASN A 96 7.39 -15.87 7.99
N THR A 97 6.83 -15.55 9.16
CA THR A 97 5.40 -15.20 9.28
C THR A 97 5.08 -13.83 8.68
N TRP A 98 6.03 -12.90 8.66
CA TRP A 98 5.81 -11.59 8.05
C TRP A 98 5.79 -11.68 6.53
N ILE A 99 6.73 -12.40 5.95
CA ILE A 99 6.76 -12.61 4.49
C ILE A 99 5.53 -13.39 4.01
N ALA A 100 5.10 -14.40 4.77
CA ALA A 100 3.88 -15.14 4.46
C ALA A 100 2.64 -14.23 4.46
N SER A 101 2.51 -13.34 5.45
CA SER A 101 1.41 -12.38 5.52
C SER A 101 1.46 -11.35 4.39
N ILE A 102 2.63 -10.78 4.09
CA ILE A 102 2.79 -9.84 2.97
C ILE A 102 2.35 -10.49 1.65
N TRP A 103 2.78 -11.71 1.40
CA TRP A 103 2.36 -12.51 0.24
C TRP A 103 0.83 -12.68 0.18
N GLU A 104 0.24 -13.11 1.28
CA GLU A 104 -1.21 -13.33 1.40
C GLU A 104 -2.02 -12.08 1.07
N TYR A 105 -1.66 -10.93 1.67
CA TYR A 105 -2.40 -9.68 1.47
C TYR A 105 -2.21 -9.07 0.09
N LYS A 106 -1.05 -9.26 -0.56
CA LYS A 106 -0.86 -8.86 -1.95
C LYS A 106 -1.78 -9.65 -2.88
N TYR A 107 -1.87 -10.97 -2.72
CA TYR A 107 -2.78 -11.78 -3.51
C TYR A 107 -4.26 -11.51 -3.22
N LEU A 108 -4.61 -11.28 -1.96
CA LEU A 108 -5.98 -10.90 -1.58
C LEU A 108 -6.38 -9.58 -2.26
N GLY A 109 -5.50 -8.60 -2.28
CA GLY A 109 -5.73 -7.32 -2.97
C GLY A 109 -5.87 -7.48 -4.49
N ILE A 110 -5.01 -8.29 -5.12
CA ILE A 110 -5.10 -8.60 -6.56
C ILE A 110 -6.43 -9.31 -6.89
N ASP A 111 -6.84 -10.28 -6.09
CA ASP A 111 -8.08 -11.01 -6.32
C ASP A 111 -9.32 -10.13 -6.14
N ARG A 112 -9.34 -9.26 -5.12
CA ARG A 112 -10.38 -8.23 -4.94
C ARG A 112 -10.41 -7.24 -6.11
N ALA A 113 -9.24 -6.83 -6.64
CA ALA A 113 -9.17 -5.98 -7.82
C ALA A 113 -9.75 -6.68 -9.06
N ASN A 114 -9.41 -7.95 -9.28
CA ASN A 114 -9.97 -8.75 -10.36
C ASN A 114 -11.49 -8.86 -10.26
N PHE A 115 -12.02 -9.10 -9.06
CA PHE A 115 -13.46 -9.15 -8.79
C PHE A 115 -14.14 -7.81 -9.07
N SER A 116 -13.56 -6.70 -8.60
CA SER A 116 -14.11 -5.35 -8.81
C SER A 116 -14.12 -4.97 -10.29
N ILE A 117 -13.01 -5.22 -11.00
CA ILE A 117 -12.90 -4.92 -12.44
C ILE A 117 -13.97 -5.71 -13.21
N ALA A 118 -14.01 -7.04 -13.03
CA ALA A 118 -14.95 -7.89 -13.74
C ALA A 118 -16.42 -7.55 -13.47
N GLY A 119 -16.76 -7.18 -12.23
CA GLY A 119 -18.11 -6.83 -11.86
C GLY A 119 -18.53 -5.46 -12.35
N ILE A 120 -17.67 -4.44 -12.22
CA ILE A 120 -18.00 -3.07 -12.63
C ILE A 120 -18.09 -2.97 -14.16
N GLU A 121 -17.20 -3.65 -14.91
CA GLU A 121 -17.23 -3.67 -16.39
C GLU A 121 -18.52 -4.30 -16.95
N GLN A 122 -19.27 -5.09 -16.16
CA GLN A 122 -20.55 -5.67 -16.55
C GLN A 122 -21.76 -4.81 -16.15
N MET A 123 -21.58 -3.73 -15.39
CA MET A 123 -22.67 -2.86 -14.99
C MET A 123 -23.29 -2.15 -16.19
N THR A 124 -24.61 -2.01 -16.17
CA THR A 124 -25.34 -1.26 -17.22
C THR A 124 -24.82 0.17 -17.33
N GLY A 125 -24.47 0.59 -18.55
CA GLY A 125 -23.97 1.94 -18.83
C GLY A 125 -22.47 2.13 -18.57
N TYR A 126 -21.70 1.09 -18.26
CA TYR A 126 -20.27 1.19 -18.01
C TYR A 126 -19.50 1.96 -19.09
N GLU A 127 -19.81 1.72 -20.35
CA GLU A 127 -19.08 2.34 -21.46
C GLU A 127 -19.29 3.86 -21.56
N GLU A 128 -20.38 4.39 -21.04
CA GLU A 128 -20.74 5.80 -21.05
C GLU A 128 -20.49 6.51 -19.71
N ASP A 129 -20.34 5.75 -18.60
CA ASP A 129 -20.18 6.32 -17.26
C ASP A 129 -18.70 6.48 -16.87
N SER A 130 -18.23 7.72 -16.88
CA SER A 130 -16.87 8.05 -16.47
C SER A 130 -16.55 7.71 -15.00
N ASN A 131 -17.55 7.69 -14.11
CA ASN A 131 -17.33 7.34 -12.70
C ASN A 131 -17.09 5.83 -12.53
N LEU A 132 -17.80 5.00 -13.30
CA LEU A 132 -17.54 3.55 -13.31
C LEU A 132 -16.17 3.26 -13.91
N LYS A 133 -15.78 3.94 -14.99
CA LYS A 133 -14.43 3.82 -15.58
C LYS A 133 -13.35 4.27 -14.61
N GLU A 134 -13.58 5.31 -13.84
CA GLU A 134 -12.65 5.76 -12.79
C GLU A 134 -12.48 4.69 -11.70
N LEU A 135 -13.56 4.06 -11.23
CA LEU A 135 -13.49 2.98 -10.25
C LEU A 135 -12.68 1.78 -10.78
N VAL A 136 -12.91 1.39 -12.04
CA VAL A 136 -12.08 0.36 -12.71
C VAL A 136 -10.63 0.81 -12.80
N ALA A 137 -10.37 2.08 -13.10
CA ALA A 137 -9.02 2.63 -13.17
C ALA A 137 -8.29 2.59 -11.82
N GLN A 138 -8.98 2.89 -10.71
CA GLN A 138 -8.46 2.71 -9.36
C GLN A 138 -8.13 1.23 -9.09
N ALA A 139 -9.05 0.31 -9.39
CA ALA A 139 -8.83 -1.12 -9.20
C ALA A 139 -7.63 -1.64 -10.02
N ARG A 140 -7.49 -1.21 -11.28
CA ARG A 140 -6.35 -1.55 -12.14
C ARG A 140 -5.04 -0.95 -11.64
N PHE A 141 -5.02 0.29 -11.17
CA PHE A 141 -3.85 0.91 -10.56
C PHE A 141 -3.38 0.12 -9.33
N LEU A 142 -4.29 -0.24 -8.44
CA LEU A 142 -3.98 -1.01 -7.23
C LEU A 142 -3.51 -2.43 -7.57
N ARG A 143 -4.12 -3.09 -8.56
CA ARG A 143 -3.66 -4.40 -9.04
C ARG A 143 -2.25 -4.32 -9.60
N ALA A 144 -1.96 -3.32 -10.42
CA ALA A 144 -0.64 -3.07 -10.98
C ALA A 144 0.42 -2.82 -9.91
N PHE A 145 0.10 -2.00 -8.91
CA PHE A 145 0.99 -1.72 -7.78
C PHE A 145 1.32 -2.97 -6.98
N LEU A 146 0.31 -3.78 -6.63
CA LEU A 146 0.49 -5.03 -5.88
C LEU A 146 1.24 -6.09 -6.70
N ALA A 147 0.94 -6.21 -8.00
CA ALA A 147 1.64 -7.11 -8.91
C ALA A 147 3.12 -6.71 -9.08
N PHE A 148 3.39 -5.41 -9.20
CA PHE A 148 4.75 -4.89 -9.28
C PHE A 148 5.55 -5.20 -8.01
N ASP A 149 4.97 -5.02 -6.84
CA ASP A 149 5.62 -5.36 -5.58
C ASP A 149 5.86 -6.88 -5.43
N LEU A 150 4.96 -7.71 -5.94
CA LEU A 150 5.19 -9.17 -5.96
C LEU A 150 6.42 -9.52 -6.80
N ILE A 151 6.48 -9.07 -8.05
CA ILE A 151 7.59 -9.43 -8.94
C ILE A 151 8.93 -8.79 -8.52
N LYS A 152 8.89 -7.66 -7.85
CA LYS A 152 10.08 -7.00 -7.27
C LYS A 152 10.78 -7.90 -6.25
N TYR A 153 10.03 -8.58 -5.40
CA TYR A 153 10.58 -9.41 -4.32
C TYR A 153 10.71 -10.89 -4.69
N TRP A 154 9.76 -11.45 -5.46
CA TRP A 154 9.70 -12.89 -5.72
C TRP A 154 9.98 -13.29 -7.18
N GLY A 155 10.12 -12.34 -8.07
CA GLY A 155 10.34 -12.62 -9.50
C GLY A 155 9.12 -13.22 -10.16
N ASP A 156 9.28 -14.41 -10.77
CA ASP A 156 8.17 -15.12 -11.40
C ASP A 156 7.25 -15.70 -10.32
N VAL A 157 5.97 -15.38 -10.41
CA VAL A 157 4.94 -15.73 -9.42
C VAL A 157 3.66 -16.22 -10.09
N PRO A 158 2.78 -16.96 -9.41
CA PRO A 158 1.43 -17.19 -9.93
C PRO A 158 0.72 -15.85 -10.16
N PHE A 159 0.14 -15.66 -11.35
CA PHE A 159 -0.57 -14.43 -11.66
C PHE A 159 -1.76 -14.69 -12.58
N LYS A 160 -2.86 -14.00 -12.38
CA LYS A 160 -4.05 -14.03 -13.23
C LYS A 160 -4.81 -12.72 -13.11
N THR A 161 -5.58 -12.38 -14.15
CA THR A 161 -6.42 -11.19 -14.23
C THR A 161 -7.91 -11.49 -14.01
N THR A 162 -8.24 -12.73 -13.65
CA THR A 162 -9.58 -13.16 -13.26
C THR A 162 -9.62 -13.43 -11.76
N TYR A 163 -10.74 -13.10 -11.09
CA TYR A 163 -10.90 -13.43 -9.67
C TYR A 163 -11.05 -14.94 -9.46
N THR A 164 -10.83 -15.38 -8.23
CA THR A 164 -10.90 -16.80 -7.84
C THR A 164 -12.35 -17.18 -7.52
N ALA A 165 -13.03 -17.82 -8.48
CA ALA A 165 -14.43 -18.24 -8.30
C ALA A 165 -14.57 -19.57 -7.55
N GLY A 166 -13.52 -20.39 -7.48
CA GLY A 166 -13.54 -21.68 -6.84
C GLY A 166 -12.15 -22.23 -6.53
N TYR A 167 -12.11 -23.33 -5.77
CA TYR A 167 -10.89 -23.95 -5.29
C TYR A 167 -9.91 -24.32 -6.41
N GLU A 168 -10.38 -24.86 -7.52
CA GLU A 168 -9.53 -25.27 -8.64
C GLU A 168 -8.80 -24.10 -9.32
N GLU A 169 -9.35 -22.89 -9.23
CA GLU A 169 -8.76 -21.68 -9.80
C GLU A 169 -7.65 -21.08 -8.93
N ALA A 170 -7.53 -21.52 -7.68
CA ALA A 170 -6.50 -21.06 -6.77
C ALA A 170 -5.11 -21.63 -7.10
N PHE A 171 -5.04 -22.75 -7.82
CA PHE A 171 -3.79 -23.43 -8.12
C PHE A 171 -3.30 -23.04 -9.52
N LYS A 172 -2.37 -22.09 -9.56
CA LYS A 172 -1.71 -21.63 -10.81
C LYS A 172 -0.21 -21.83 -10.70
N GLY A 173 0.40 -22.22 -11.78
CA GLY A 173 1.86 -22.20 -11.92
C GLY A 173 2.40 -20.77 -11.94
N ARG A 174 3.72 -20.64 -11.83
CA ARG A 174 4.39 -19.35 -12.02
C ARG A 174 4.20 -18.83 -13.43
N VAL A 175 3.95 -17.54 -13.53
CA VAL A 175 3.95 -16.76 -14.76
C VAL A 175 5.26 -15.98 -14.81
N SER A 176 5.83 -15.83 -16.00
CA SER A 176 7.03 -15.02 -16.19
C SER A 176 6.78 -13.58 -15.71
N ARG A 177 7.74 -13.01 -14.98
CA ARG A 177 7.68 -11.59 -14.60
C ARG A 177 7.54 -10.68 -15.80
N GLU A 178 8.05 -11.06 -16.98
CA GLU A 178 7.93 -10.27 -18.20
C GLU A 178 6.47 -10.16 -18.66
N GLU A 179 5.72 -11.27 -18.62
CA GLU A 179 4.27 -11.26 -18.90
C GLU A 179 3.50 -10.45 -17.84
N ILE A 180 3.94 -10.50 -16.59
CA ILE A 180 3.34 -9.70 -15.51
C ILE A 180 3.64 -8.21 -15.72
N TYR A 181 4.85 -7.83 -16.14
CA TYR A 181 5.16 -6.45 -16.53
C TYR A 181 4.26 -5.96 -17.67
N ASP A 182 4.00 -6.77 -18.67
CA ASP A 182 3.10 -6.41 -19.77
C ASP A 182 1.69 -6.12 -19.25
N GLN A 183 1.16 -6.95 -18.35
CA GLN A 183 -0.15 -6.71 -17.74
C GLN A 183 -0.16 -5.46 -16.85
N ILE A 184 0.88 -5.23 -16.05
CA ILE A 184 1.03 -4.02 -15.22
C ILE A 184 0.97 -2.77 -16.11
N ILE A 185 1.66 -2.78 -17.24
CA ILE A 185 1.68 -1.66 -18.19
C ILE A 185 0.30 -1.45 -18.83
N VAL A 186 -0.42 -2.52 -19.17
CA VAL A 186 -1.81 -2.43 -19.67
C VAL A 186 -2.72 -1.78 -18.62
N ASP A 187 -2.63 -2.22 -17.37
CA ASP A 187 -3.44 -1.67 -16.27
C ASP A 187 -3.15 -0.19 -16.01
N LEU A 188 -1.88 0.20 -15.99
CA LEU A 188 -1.47 1.58 -15.75
C LEU A 188 -1.77 2.51 -16.92
N ASN A 189 -1.72 2.01 -18.17
CA ASN A 189 -2.15 2.77 -19.33
C ASN A 189 -3.66 3.08 -19.27
N PHE A 190 -4.48 2.12 -18.87
CA PHE A 190 -5.90 2.38 -18.61
C PHE A 190 -6.10 3.38 -17.46
N ALA A 191 -5.33 3.22 -16.38
CA ALA A 191 -5.40 4.09 -15.22
C ALA A 191 -5.07 5.55 -15.55
N LYS A 192 -3.99 5.83 -16.29
CA LYS A 192 -3.59 7.20 -16.65
C LYS A 192 -4.60 7.94 -17.54
N GLU A 193 -5.48 7.21 -18.23
CA GLU A 193 -6.52 7.78 -19.08
C GLU A 193 -7.83 8.02 -18.32
N ASN A 194 -8.15 7.20 -17.31
CA ASN A 194 -9.47 7.15 -16.67
C ASN A 194 -9.49 7.56 -15.20
N LEU A 195 -8.33 7.69 -14.53
CA LEU A 195 -8.26 8.27 -13.19
C LEU A 195 -8.56 9.78 -13.22
N GLN A 196 -8.85 10.32 -12.05
CA GLN A 196 -9.02 11.77 -11.90
C GLN A 196 -7.77 12.53 -12.33
N LYS A 197 -7.99 13.68 -12.98
CA LYS A 197 -6.91 14.60 -13.33
C LYS A 197 -6.34 15.23 -12.07
N ASP A 198 -5.03 15.40 -12.07
CA ASP A 198 -4.33 16.05 -10.98
C ASP A 198 -4.82 17.47 -10.78
N ASN A 199 -5.12 17.82 -9.54
CA ASN A 199 -5.46 19.16 -9.11
C ASN A 199 -5.19 19.34 -7.60
N ALA A 200 -5.07 20.58 -7.15
CA ALA A 200 -4.72 20.91 -5.77
C ALA A 200 -5.75 20.45 -4.71
N SER A 201 -6.97 20.13 -5.14
CA SER A 201 -8.07 19.70 -4.24
C SER A 201 -8.21 18.18 -4.17
N LEU A 202 -7.48 17.43 -5.01
CA LEU A 202 -7.51 15.97 -5.00
C LEU A 202 -6.74 15.47 -3.80
N SER A 203 -7.35 14.57 -3.00
CA SER A 203 -6.64 13.89 -1.94
C SER A 203 -5.59 12.94 -2.52
N PRO A 204 -4.34 12.96 -2.03
CA PRO A 204 -3.33 11.99 -2.45
C PRO A 204 -3.64 10.55 -1.99
N GLU A 205 -4.66 10.33 -1.17
CA GLU A 205 -5.10 8.99 -0.74
C GLU A 205 -5.82 8.21 -1.86
N VAL A 206 -6.18 8.90 -2.94
CA VAL A 206 -6.74 8.29 -4.16
C VAL A 206 -5.75 8.52 -5.31
N PRO A 207 -5.38 7.50 -6.09
CA PRO A 207 -4.45 7.67 -7.17
C PRO A 207 -5.02 8.59 -8.27
N SER A 208 -4.15 9.44 -8.79
CA SER A 208 -4.42 10.35 -9.91
C SER A 208 -3.79 9.85 -11.21
N GLN A 209 -4.06 10.57 -12.32
CA GLN A 209 -3.36 10.32 -13.58
C GLN A 209 -1.84 10.49 -13.41
N GLY A 210 -1.39 11.49 -12.63
CA GLY A 210 0.02 11.71 -12.32
C GLY A 210 0.64 10.55 -11.54
N ALA A 211 -0.09 9.98 -10.59
CA ALA A 211 0.35 8.78 -9.88
C ALA A 211 0.54 7.58 -10.83
N ALA A 212 -0.34 7.41 -11.84
CA ALA A 212 -0.21 6.36 -12.84
C ALA A 212 1.02 6.57 -13.74
N HIS A 213 1.29 7.80 -14.20
CA HIS A 213 2.51 8.14 -14.92
C HIS A 213 3.76 7.84 -14.09
N ALA A 214 3.79 8.24 -12.82
CA ALA A 214 4.91 8.00 -11.93
C ALA A 214 5.17 6.50 -11.69
N LEU A 215 4.12 5.72 -11.50
CA LEU A 215 4.26 4.27 -11.33
C LEU A 215 4.74 3.59 -12.63
N LEU A 216 4.28 4.01 -13.80
CA LEU A 216 4.81 3.54 -15.10
C LEU A 216 6.31 3.81 -15.23
N MET A 217 6.78 5.02 -14.86
CA MET A 217 8.21 5.35 -14.89
C MET A 217 9.01 4.36 -14.03
N ARG A 218 8.56 4.10 -12.81
CA ARG A 218 9.21 3.15 -11.89
C ARG A 218 9.23 1.72 -12.46
N VAL A 219 8.11 1.28 -13.04
CA VAL A 219 7.98 -0.04 -13.68
C VAL A 219 8.96 -0.20 -14.85
N TYR A 220 9.06 0.80 -15.74
CA TYR A 220 9.98 0.75 -16.86
C TYR A 220 11.45 0.75 -16.43
N LEU A 221 11.83 1.57 -15.43
CA LEU A 221 13.20 1.56 -14.89
C LEU A 221 13.55 0.22 -14.27
N GLN A 222 12.67 -0.35 -13.46
CA GLN A 222 12.89 -1.66 -12.85
C GLN A 222 13.04 -2.75 -13.93
N ARG A 223 12.19 -2.71 -14.96
CA ARG A 223 12.24 -3.66 -16.10
C ARG A 223 13.52 -3.49 -16.93
N ALA A 224 14.08 -2.29 -17.03
CA ALA A 224 15.34 -2.01 -17.70
C ALA A 224 16.58 -2.50 -16.93
N GLY A 225 16.44 -2.74 -15.63
CA GLY A 225 17.50 -3.12 -14.71
C GLY A 225 17.82 -4.62 -14.69
N TYR A 226 18.69 -4.99 -13.77
CA TYR A 226 19.01 -6.39 -13.51
C TYR A 226 17.89 -7.13 -12.79
N SER A 227 17.69 -8.38 -13.16
CA SER A 227 16.73 -9.30 -12.54
C SER A 227 17.37 -10.63 -12.23
N LEU A 228 17.19 -11.13 -11.01
CA LEU A 228 17.58 -12.48 -10.62
C LEU A 228 16.62 -13.49 -11.27
N GLN A 229 17.17 -14.44 -12.03
CA GLN A 229 16.39 -15.49 -12.70
C GLN A 229 16.23 -16.72 -11.78
N GLN A 230 15.33 -17.64 -12.15
CA GLN A 230 15.06 -18.86 -11.38
C GLN A 230 16.27 -19.80 -11.28
N ASP A 231 17.15 -19.75 -12.26
CA ASP A 231 18.40 -20.53 -12.29
C ASP A 231 19.55 -19.89 -11.46
N GLY A 232 19.26 -18.75 -10.80
CA GLY A 232 20.24 -17.99 -10.01
C GLY A 232 21.11 -17.05 -10.84
N THR A 233 20.93 -16.94 -12.15
CA THR A 233 21.65 -15.97 -12.97
C THR A 233 21.09 -14.57 -12.81
N LEU A 234 21.96 -13.55 -12.88
CA LEU A 234 21.57 -12.15 -12.88
C LEU A 234 21.61 -11.62 -14.32
N THR A 235 20.45 -11.31 -14.87
CA THR A 235 20.34 -10.85 -16.26
C THR A 235 19.65 -9.48 -16.34
N ARG A 236 19.85 -8.81 -17.45
CA ARG A 236 19.11 -7.58 -17.83
C ARG A 236 18.77 -7.64 -19.32
N PRO A 237 17.77 -6.88 -19.78
CA PRO A 237 17.48 -6.76 -21.19
C PRO A 237 18.69 -6.27 -21.99
N ASP A 238 18.73 -6.57 -23.29
CA ASP A 238 19.74 -6.04 -24.18
C ASP A 238 19.68 -4.52 -24.31
N GLU A 239 20.71 -3.92 -24.91
CA GLU A 239 20.88 -2.46 -25.04
C GLU A 239 19.68 -1.81 -25.77
N THR A 240 19.17 -2.45 -26.83
CA THR A 240 18.05 -1.95 -27.61
C THR A 240 16.78 -1.89 -26.75
N LYS A 241 16.48 -2.96 -26.03
CA LYS A 241 15.30 -3.05 -25.19
C LYS A 241 15.38 -2.11 -23.98
N ARG A 242 16.55 -1.99 -23.39
CA ARG A 242 16.79 -1.01 -22.30
C ARG A 242 16.53 0.41 -22.77
N LYS A 243 17.04 0.77 -23.96
CA LYS A 243 16.80 2.09 -24.55
C LYS A 243 15.32 2.35 -24.82
N GLU A 244 14.55 1.33 -25.25
CA GLU A 244 13.10 1.45 -25.37
C GLU A 244 12.45 1.79 -24.01
N TYR A 245 12.83 1.10 -22.94
CA TYR A 245 12.29 1.36 -21.60
C TYR A 245 12.69 2.75 -21.08
N PHE A 246 13.92 3.20 -21.24
CA PHE A 246 14.32 4.55 -20.87
C PHE A 246 13.57 5.62 -21.66
N ASN A 247 13.37 5.42 -22.97
CA ASN A 247 12.55 6.31 -23.77
C ASN A 247 11.08 6.34 -23.29
N ALA A 248 10.53 5.21 -22.84
CA ALA A 248 9.21 5.16 -22.25
C ALA A 248 9.15 5.96 -20.94
N VAL A 249 10.16 5.89 -20.07
CA VAL A 249 10.25 6.73 -18.87
C VAL A 249 10.26 8.22 -19.24
N ILE A 250 11.04 8.62 -20.24
CA ILE A 250 11.13 10.02 -20.69
C ILE A 250 9.78 10.49 -21.27
N ALA A 251 9.06 9.63 -21.99
CA ALA A 251 7.73 9.93 -22.51
C ALA A 251 6.70 10.14 -21.37
N GLU A 252 6.72 9.23 -20.38
CA GLU A 252 5.84 9.36 -19.21
C GLU A 252 6.19 10.60 -18.37
N TRP A 253 7.48 10.93 -18.21
CA TRP A 253 7.93 12.16 -17.55
C TRP A 253 7.41 13.41 -18.28
N THR A 254 7.51 13.46 -19.60
CA THR A 254 7.03 14.59 -20.41
C THR A 254 5.51 14.75 -20.26
N ALA A 255 4.77 13.64 -20.29
CA ALA A 255 3.32 13.65 -20.09
C ALA A 255 2.94 14.11 -18.67
N PHE A 256 3.67 13.64 -17.66
CA PHE A 256 3.50 14.03 -16.26
C PHE A 256 3.73 15.53 -16.04
N GLN A 257 4.81 16.10 -16.59
CA GLN A 257 5.09 17.54 -16.46
C GLN A 257 3.96 18.41 -17.03
N ASN A 258 3.30 17.98 -18.09
CA ASN A 258 2.18 18.68 -18.71
C ASN A 258 0.90 18.70 -17.83
N LYS A 259 0.85 17.91 -16.74
CA LYS A 259 -0.27 17.97 -15.77
C LYS A 259 -0.21 19.20 -14.88
N GLY A 260 0.99 19.71 -14.56
CA GLY A 260 1.20 21.04 -13.98
C GLY A 260 0.87 21.21 -12.49
N ASN A 261 0.50 20.16 -11.77
CA ASN A 261 0.04 20.27 -10.38
C ASN A 261 1.04 19.81 -9.32
N HIS A 262 2.08 19.09 -9.73
CA HIS A 262 3.06 18.52 -8.82
C HIS A 262 4.38 19.30 -8.84
N GLY A 263 5.05 19.34 -7.70
CA GLY A 263 6.31 20.04 -7.51
C GLY A 263 6.91 19.74 -6.15
N PHE A 264 8.11 20.22 -5.91
CA PHE A 264 8.71 20.15 -4.58
C PHE A 264 7.91 20.98 -3.58
N TYR A 265 7.78 20.45 -2.37
CA TYR A 265 7.19 21.20 -1.27
C TYR A 265 8.09 22.40 -0.91
N THR A 266 7.50 23.60 -0.90
CA THR A 266 8.25 24.84 -0.71
C THR A 266 8.58 25.18 0.73
N GLY A 267 8.01 24.46 1.70
CA GLY A 267 8.22 24.69 3.14
C GLY A 267 9.51 24.07 3.71
N GLY A 268 10.35 23.43 2.88
CA GLY A 268 11.57 22.76 3.30
C GLY A 268 11.40 21.31 3.67
N PHE A 269 12.51 20.57 3.73
CA PHE A 269 12.53 19.12 3.88
C PHE A 269 11.98 18.64 5.23
N GLU A 270 12.31 19.32 6.34
CA GLU A 270 11.78 18.97 7.65
C GLU A 270 10.27 19.17 7.71
N GLN A 271 9.76 20.30 7.21
CA GLN A 271 8.34 20.61 7.26
C GLN A 271 7.50 19.67 6.42
N LEU A 272 8.04 19.13 5.32
CA LEU A 272 7.39 18.08 4.55
C LEU A 272 7.11 16.84 5.42
N PHE A 273 8.14 16.30 6.10
CA PHE A 273 7.98 15.10 6.93
C PHE A 273 7.23 15.34 8.23
N ARG A 274 7.33 16.55 8.77
CA ARG A 274 6.48 16.99 9.87
C ARG A 274 5.01 17.01 9.45
N GLY A 275 4.69 17.57 8.27
CA GLY A 275 3.35 17.57 7.71
C GLY A 275 2.78 16.15 7.54
N TYR A 276 3.53 15.22 6.97
CA TYR A 276 3.13 13.81 6.91
C TYR A 276 2.84 13.22 8.29
N SER A 277 3.71 13.51 9.27
CA SER A 277 3.54 13.01 10.65
C SER A 277 2.33 13.62 11.35
N GLU A 278 1.98 14.87 11.04
CA GLU A 278 0.80 15.59 11.53
C GLU A 278 -0.50 15.18 10.80
N GLY A 279 -0.42 14.35 9.76
CA GLY A 279 -1.56 13.94 8.93
C GLY A 279 -2.02 15.03 7.96
N ILE A 280 -1.14 15.96 7.59
CA ILE A 280 -1.42 17.00 6.59
C ILE A 280 -1.22 16.42 5.21
N LEU A 281 -2.31 16.34 4.43
CA LEU A 281 -2.27 15.87 3.05
C LEU A 281 -1.73 16.96 2.13
N ASN A 282 -0.67 16.65 1.39
CA ASN A 282 -0.02 17.58 0.48
C ASN A 282 0.07 17.00 -0.94
N SER A 283 -0.93 17.27 -1.77
CA SER A 283 -0.99 16.80 -3.14
C SER A 283 0.02 17.42 -4.10
N GLN A 284 0.79 18.44 -3.67
CA GLN A 284 1.87 19.00 -4.48
C GLN A 284 3.08 18.04 -4.54
N GLU A 285 3.52 17.54 -3.40
CA GLU A 285 4.68 16.63 -3.29
C GLU A 285 4.26 15.16 -3.33
N SER A 286 3.14 14.80 -2.66
CA SER A 286 2.58 13.45 -2.67
C SER A 286 1.79 13.19 -3.94
N LEU A 287 2.12 12.14 -4.65
CA LEU A 287 1.34 11.69 -5.80
C LEU A 287 0.31 10.65 -5.41
N TRP A 288 0.66 9.80 -4.44
CA TRP A 288 -0.26 8.81 -3.89
C TRP A 288 0.20 8.35 -2.51
N GLU A 289 -0.76 8.18 -1.61
CA GLU A 289 -0.56 7.74 -0.23
C GLU A 289 -1.49 6.57 0.12
N ILE A 290 -0.96 5.58 0.83
CA ILE A 290 -1.75 4.55 1.49
C ILE A 290 -2.23 5.12 2.82
N ALA A 291 -3.55 5.26 2.96
CA ALA A 291 -4.18 5.88 4.12
C ALA A 291 -4.39 4.89 5.26
N PHE A 292 -4.27 5.37 6.49
CA PHE A 292 -4.53 4.63 7.71
C PHE A 292 -5.53 5.36 8.61
N ASN A 293 -6.31 4.59 9.37
CA ASN A 293 -7.29 5.16 10.29
C ASN A 293 -6.70 5.23 11.72
N PRO A 294 -6.37 6.42 12.23
CA PRO A 294 -5.77 6.56 13.57
C PRO A 294 -6.75 6.29 14.70
N THR A 295 -8.04 6.43 14.48
CA THR A 295 -9.03 6.38 15.56
C THR A 295 -9.27 4.97 16.08
N GLY A 296 -8.88 3.95 15.33
CA GLY A 296 -8.92 2.53 15.75
C GLY A 296 -10.30 2.01 16.16
N ALA A 297 -11.35 2.82 16.02
CA ALA A 297 -12.71 2.44 16.40
C ALA A 297 -13.21 1.30 15.50
N GLY A 298 -13.06 0.09 15.97
CA GLY A 298 -13.49 -1.13 15.28
C GLY A 298 -12.46 -1.81 14.38
N TYR A 299 -11.34 -1.15 14.02
CA TYR A 299 -10.36 -1.64 13.04
C TYR A 299 -8.92 -1.43 13.55
N LYS A 300 -8.56 -2.12 14.63
CA LYS A 300 -7.22 -2.01 15.23
C LYS A 300 -6.07 -2.33 14.28
N ASP A 301 -6.33 -3.13 13.25
CA ASP A 301 -5.32 -3.62 12.33
C ASP A 301 -5.01 -2.63 11.18
N ASN A 302 -5.76 -1.52 11.05
CA ASN A 302 -5.60 -0.52 9.98
C ASN A 302 -5.11 0.84 10.49
N ALA A 303 -4.47 0.86 11.65
CA ALA A 303 -4.09 2.09 12.34
C ALA A 303 -2.72 2.65 11.94
N GLY A 304 -1.95 1.96 11.11
CA GLY A 304 -0.65 2.39 10.63
C GLY A 304 0.39 2.49 11.74
N THR A 305 0.90 1.37 12.22
CA THR A 305 1.93 1.35 13.27
C THR A 305 3.35 1.54 12.72
N TRP A 306 3.52 1.48 11.40
CA TRP A 306 4.81 1.52 10.71
C TRP A 306 5.66 2.74 11.07
N ALA A 307 5.06 3.93 11.24
CA ALA A 307 5.80 5.16 11.50
C ALA A 307 6.51 5.12 12.86
N THR A 308 5.89 4.54 13.90
CA THR A 308 6.52 4.39 15.23
C THR A 308 7.69 3.42 15.24
N TYR A 309 7.83 2.61 14.20
CA TYR A 309 8.97 1.70 14.04
C TYR A 309 10.13 2.32 13.27
N ASN A 310 9.85 3.34 12.47
CA ASN A 310 10.80 4.03 11.59
C ASN A 310 11.24 5.41 12.12
N GLY A 311 11.10 5.66 13.41
CA GLY A 311 11.50 6.89 14.07
C GLY A 311 12.26 6.65 15.37
N PRO A 312 12.57 7.71 16.13
CA PRO A 312 13.23 7.62 17.43
C PRO A 312 12.34 6.91 18.48
N ALA A 313 12.99 6.25 19.43
CA ALA A 313 12.28 5.60 20.51
C ALA A 313 11.56 6.62 21.40
N VAL A 314 10.33 6.32 21.74
CA VAL A 314 9.52 7.06 22.72
C VAL A 314 8.95 6.08 23.72
N GLU A 315 9.28 6.26 24.99
CA GLU A 315 8.76 5.43 26.07
C GLU A 315 7.25 5.64 26.25
N ALA A 316 6.53 4.56 26.55
CA ALA A 316 5.09 4.67 26.79
C ALA A 316 4.78 5.62 27.93
N PRO A 317 3.76 6.49 27.81
CA PRO A 317 3.33 7.35 28.90
C PRO A 317 2.76 6.52 30.06
N GLY A 318 2.88 7.04 31.26
CA GLY A 318 2.31 6.40 32.47
C GLY A 318 0.78 6.40 32.47
N LYS A 319 0.17 5.60 33.34
CA LYS A 319 -1.30 5.44 33.43
C LYS A 319 -2.08 6.74 33.68
N ASN A 320 -1.44 7.72 34.31
CA ASN A 320 -2.02 9.02 34.65
C ASN A 320 -1.50 10.14 33.72
N ALA A 321 -1.04 9.79 32.54
CA ALA A 321 -0.58 10.77 31.57
C ALA A 321 -1.73 11.70 31.12
N PRO A 322 -1.42 12.97 30.77
CA PRO A 322 -2.39 13.85 30.12
C PRO A 322 -2.99 13.20 28.86
N ALA A 323 -4.23 13.54 28.52
CA ALA A 323 -4.95 12.97 27.40
C ALA A 323 -4.28 13.25 26.05
N ASP A 324 -3.49 14.32 25.96
CA ASP A 324 -2.72 14.75 24.79
C ASP A 324 -1.26 14.24 24.79
N ALA A 325 -0.88 13.42 25.76
CA ALA A 325 0.45 12.82 25.80
C ALA A 325 0.70 11.98 24.54
N TRP A 326 1.95 11.99 24.07
CA TRP A 326 2.34 11.13 22.95
C TRP A 326 2.20 9.65 23.32
N GLY A 327 1.88 8.82 22.32
CA GLY A 327 1.97 7.37 22.47
C GLY A 327 3.42 6.88 22.46
N ARG A 328 3.58 5.59 22.43
CA ARG A 328 4.88 4.91 22.35
C ARG A 328 5.41 4.91 20.92
N ALA A 329 6.75 4.87 20.77
CA ALA A 329 7.41 4.47 19.54
C ALA A 329 8.45 3.38 19.82
N ASN A 330 8.33 2.24 19.15
CA ASN A 330 9.19 1.07 19.38
C ASN A 330 10.56 1.15 18.72
N ALA A 331 10.71 1.99 17.67
CA ALA A 331 11.97 2.26 17.00
C ALA A 331 12.75 0.99 16.63
N PHE A 332 12.24 0.20 15.67
CA PHE A 332 12.89 -1.06 15.27
C PHE A 332 14.21 -0.84 14.54
N PHE A 333 14.30 0.26 13.79
CA PHE A 333 15.45 0.55 12.96
C PHE A 333 16.48 1.43 13.69
N ARG A 334 17.73 1.27 13.28
CA ARG A 334 18.85 2.12 13.65
C ARG A 334 19.51 2.63 12.38
N VAL A 335 20.20 3.76 12.49
CA VAL A 335 20.96 4.36 11.40
C VAL A 335 22.43 3.98 11.52
N LEU A 336 23.06 3.61 10.42
CA LEU A 336 24.49 3.47 10.37
C LEU A 336 25.15 4.84 10.60
N PRO A 337 26.11 4.97 11.54
CA PRO A 337 26.73 6.27 11.82
C PRO A 337 27.40 6.91 10.60
N ALA A 338 27.95 6.09 9.70
CA ALA A 338 28.54 6.55 8.44
C ALA A 338 27.54 7.32 7.56
N TRP A 339 26.24 6.98 7.62
CA TRP A 339 25.20 7.67 6.87
C TRP A 339 25.09 9.16 7.25
N LYS A 340 25.19 9.49 8.54
CA LYS A 340 25.19 10.89 8.96
C LYS A 340 26.36 11.68 8.39
N ASN A 341 27.54 11.05 8.29
CA ASN A 341 28.76 11.67 7.78
C ASN A 341 28.79 11.76 6.25
N PHE A 342 27.87 11.10 5.56
CA PHE A 342 27.72 11.15 4.12
C PHE A 342 27.17 12.51 3.64
N PHE A 343 26.38 13.19 4.46
CA PHE A 343 25.81 14.49 4.13
C PHE A 343 26.85 15.59 4.24
N GLU A 344 26.84 16.50 3.28
CA GLU A 344 27.67 17.69 3.30
C GLU A 344 27.24 18.64 4.43
N GLU A 345 28.17 19.54 4.83
CA GLU A 345 27.85 20.57 5.80
C GLU A 345 26.77 21.50 5.26
N GLY A 346 25.74 21.76 6.05
CA GLY A 346 24.58 22.59 5.66
C GLY A 346 23.46 21.84 4.92
N ASP A 347 23.62 20.55 4.61
CA ASP A 347 22.53 19.75 4.07
C ASP A 347 21.45 19.53 5.13
N GLU A 348 20.29 20.17 4.96
CA GLU A 348 19.17 20.09 5.89
C GLU A 348 18.61 18.67 6.07
N ARG A 349 18.81 17.78 5.09
CA ARG A 349 18.36 16.40 5.15
C ARG A 349 19.06 15.61 6.24
N ARG A 350 20.31 15.92 6.57
CA ARG A 350 21.13 15.20 7.55
C ARG A 350 20.43 15.05 8.90
N ASP A 351 20.01 16.15 9.48
CA ASP A 351 19.46 16.17 10.84
C ASP A 351 17.96 15.80 10.88
N VAL A 352 17.29 15.81 9.72
CA VAL A 352 15.95 15.24 9.55
C VAL A 352 16.01 13.72 9.41
N MET A 353 16.93 13.18 8.59
CA MET A 353 17.03 11.75 8.33
C MET A 353 17.68 10.96 9.45
N VAL A 354 18.52 11.60 10.26
CA VAL A 354 19.24 10.96 11.37
C VAL A 354 18.88 11.62 12.70
N CYS A 355 18.18 10.88 13.56
CA CYS A 355 17.83 11.33 14.90
C CYS A 355 18.79 10.75 15.94
N THR A 356 19.45 11.63 16.71
CA THR A 356 20.47 11.26 17.71
C THR A 356 19.92 11.11 19.13
N TYR A 357 18.63 11.30 19.33
CA TYR A 357 17.98 11.30 20.64
C TYR A 357 16.80 10.34 20.70
N GLN A 358 16.28 10.17 21.92
CA GLN A 358 15.05 9.45 22.23
C GLN A 358 14.25 10.23 23.28
N TYR A 359 13.04 9.77 23.58
CA TYR A 359 12.23 10.33 24.65
C TYR A 359 11.95 9.32 25.75
N LYS A 360 12.13 9.76 27.01
CA LYS A 360 11.83 9.01 28.21
C LYS A 360 10.66 9.63 28.95
N TRP A 361 9.78 8.79 29.49
CA TRP A 361 8.66 9.25 30.29
C TRP A 361 9.11 9.75 31.65
N ASN A 362 8.83 11.01 31.98
CA ASN A 362 9.05 11.61 33.30
C ASN A 362 7.73 11.62 34.06
N ALA A 363 7.53 10.64 34.94
CA ALA A 363 6.30 10.50 35.71
C ALA A 363 6.06 11.67 36.70
N ASN A 364 7.12 12.32 37.17
CA ASN A 364 7.01 13.46 38.09
C ASN A 364 6.55 14.74 37.38
N ALA A 365 6.99 14.90 36.12
CA ALA A 365 6.63 16.06 35.32
C ALA A 365 5.39 15.82 34.43
N GLY A 366 4.91 14.57 34.32
CA GLY A 366 3.79 14.18 33.44
C GLY A 366 4.06 14.41 31.97
N LYS A 367 5.31 14.32 31.51
CA LYS A 367 5.72 14.59 30.13
C LYS A 367 6.90 13.72 29.70
N HIS A 368 7.18 13.72 28.40
CA HIS A 368 8.39 13.13 27.87
C HIS A 368 9.57 14.09 27.94
N ASP A 369 10.71 13.62 28.44
CA ASP A 369 11.98 14.33 28.40
C ASP A 369 12.85 13.81 27.25
N LYS A 370 13.44 14.73 26.49
CA LYS A 370 14.40 14.45 25.44
C LYS A 370 15.72 14.01 26.05
N VAL A 371 16.27 12.89 25.57
CA VAL A 371 17.53 12.31 26.04
C VAL A 371 18.43 12.00 24.84
N GLU A 372 19.60 12.62 24.79
CA GLU A 372 20.59 12.33 23.75
C GLU A 372 21.18 10.92 23.91
N ASN A 373 21.35 10.22 22.79
CA ASN A 373 21.94 8.89 22.77
C ASN A 373 23.47 9.00 22.80
N ALA A 374 24.07 8.47 23.84
CA ALA A 374 25.53 8.49 24.02
C ALA A 374 26.27 7.58 23.01
N LYS A 375 25.62 6.56 22.48
CA LYS A 375 26.21 5.62 21.53
C LYS A 375 25.72 5.92 20.13
N LEU A 376 26.65 5.99 19.19
CA LEU A 376 26.34 6.19 17.76
C LEU A 376 25.43 5.08 17.20
N THR A 377 25.58 3.85 17.71
CA THR A 377 24.75 2.69 17.32
C THR A 377 23.30 2.77 17.79
N ASP A 378 22.96 3.76 18.61
CA ASP A 378 21.59 3.98 19.09
C ASP A 378 20.89 5.14 18.37
N TRP A 379 21.44 5.63 17.26
CA TRP A 379 20.80 6.62 16.42
C TRP A 379 19.66 6.00 15.60
N TYR A 380 18.64 6.78 15.33
CA TYR A 380 17.40 6.35 14.69
C TYR A 380 17.17 7.01 13.34
N PRO A 381 16.36 6.41 12.44
CA PRO A 381 15.73 7.15 11.36
C PRO A 381 14.95 8.33 11.92
N GLY A 382 14.99 9.47 11.27
CA GLY A 382 14.46 10.72 11.84
C GLY A 382 13.28 11.34 11.10
N LYS A 383 12.84 10.78 9.97
CA LYS A 383 11.71 11.31 9.19
C LYS A 383 10.37 11.18 9.90
N TRP A 384 10.19 10.15 10.73
CA TRP A 384 8.92 9.79 11.34
C TRP A 384 9.03 9.87 12.86
N ARG A 385 8.94 11.10 13.38
CA ARG A 385 9.15 11.37 14.80
C ARG A 385 7.82 11.42 15.54
N ARG A 386 7.72 10.65 16.64
CA ARG A 386 6.50 10.60 17.45
C ARG A 386 6.08 11.96 18.00
N GLU A 387 7.04 12.84 18.30
CA GLU A 387 6.78 14.20 18.76
C GLU A 387 6.13 15.11 17.71
N TRP A 388 6.13 14.71 16.43
CA TRP A 388 5.42 15.40 15.35
C TRP A 388 4.01 14.86 15.11
N MET A 389 3.72 13.66 15.66
CA MET A 389 2.42 13.01 15.48
C MET A 389 1.43 13.51 16.52
N PRO A 390 0.12 13.57 16.20
CA PRO A 390 -0.90 13.92 17.18
C PRO A 390 -0.84 13.02 18.42
N GLY A 391 -1.16 13.57 19.59
CA GLY A 391 -1.32 12.82 20.83
C GLY A 391 -2.72 12.20 20.98
N GLY A 392 -2.94 11.52 22.10
CA GLY A 392 -4.29 11.11 22.49
C GLY A 392 -4.86 9.91 21.75
N PHE A 393 -4.05 9.07 21.12
CA PHE A 393 -4.53 7.85 20.45
C PHE A 393 -4.99 6.78 21.45
N VAL A 394 -6.02 6.02 21.06
CA VAL A 394 -6.57 4.91 21.85
C VAL A 394 -5.52 3.81 22.08
N ASP A 395 -4.73 3.49 21.08
CA ASP A 395 -3.58 2.60 21.21
C ASP A 395 -2.28 3.42 21.08
N PRO A 396 -1.34 3.27 22.03
CA PRO A 396 -0.10 4.04 22.02
C PRO A 396 0.77 3.89 20.76
N ASN A 397 0.61 2.81 20.00
CA ASN A 397 1.39 2.55 18.78
C ASN A 397 0.71 3.09 17.52
N ASN A 398 -0.58 3.39 17.57
CA ASN A 398 -1.33 3.84 16.41
C ASN A 398 -1.02 5.30 16.09
N THR A 399 -0.80 5.62 14.84
CA THR A 399 -0.41 6.97 14.42
C THR A 399 -1.30 7.56 13.34
N GLY A 400 -1.90 6.72 12.49
CA GLY A 400 -2.62 7.16 11.30
C GLY A 400 -1.75 7.89 10.28
N VAL A 401 -0.44 7.80 10.41
CA VAL A 401 0.49 8.42 9.44
C VAL A 401 0.43 7.64 8.14
N ASN A 402 0.04 8.31 7.06
CA ASN A 402 -0.03 7.72 5.74
C ASN A 402 1.36 7.31 5.24
N TYR A 403 1.42 6.20 4.50
CA TYR A 403 2.62 5.81 3.77
C TYR A 403 2.54 6.34 2.35
N CYS A 404 3.55 7.10 1.92
CA CYS A 404 3.62 7.70 0.58
C CYS A 404 4.56 6.89 -0.33
N PRO A 405 4.05 5.97 -1.16
CA PRO A 405 4.87 5.18 -2.08
C PRO A 405 5.38 6.00 -3.28
N LEU A 406 4.68 7.06 -3.66
CA LEU A 406 4.98 7.87 -4.84
C LEU A 406 5.04 9.36 -4.48
N ARG A 407 6.20 9.95 -4.67
CA ARG A 407 6.48 11.35 -4.36
C ARG A 407 7.15 12.05 -5.53
N PHE A 408 6.89 13.36 -5.71
CA PHE A 408 7.47 14.16 -6.82
C PHE A 408 9.00 14.07 -6.89
N ALA A 409 9.68 14.10 -5.74
CA ALA A 409 11.14 13.96 -5.71
C ALA A 409 11.63 12.65 -6.36
N ASP A 410 10.93 11.53 -6.17
CA ASP A 410 11.26 10.25 -6.79
C ASP A 410 11.03 10.28 -8.31
N VAL A 411 9.96 10.94 -8.77
CA VAL A 411 9.67 11.11 -10.20
C VAL A 411 10.79 11.87 -10.91
N VAL A 412 11.30 12.95 -10.28
CA VAL A 412 12.44 13.71 -10.80
C VAL A 412 13.70 12.85 -10.89
N LEU A 413 13.98 12.04 -9.85
CA LEU A 413 15.13 11.13 -9.85
C LEU A 413 15.01 10.04 -10.91
N MET A 414 13.81 9.46 -11.09
CA MET A 414 13.55 8.49 -12.15
C MET A 414 13.76 9.08 -13.55
N ALA A 415 13.33 10.32 -13.77
CA ALA A 415 13.58 11.02 -15.02
C ALA A 415 15.09 11.26 -15.23
N ALA A 416 15.80 11.74 -14.21
CA ALA A 416 17.26 11.98 -14.28
C ALA A 416 18.02 10.68 -14.61
N GLU A 417 17.65 9.55 -14.01
CA GLU A 417 18.24 8.23 -14.33
C GLU A 417 18.03 7.85 -15.79
N ALA A 418 16.82 8.08 -16.32
CA ALA A 418 16.52 7.72 -17.71
C ALA A 418 17.22 8.61 -18.74
N TYR A 419 17.52 9.87 -18.42
CA TYR A 419 18.28 10.79 -19.28
C TYR A 419 19.79 10.54 -19.26
N ASN A 420 20.33 9.97 -18.18
CA ASN A 420 21.76 9.64 -18.02
C ASN A 420 22.16 8.37 -18.78
#